data_c9d33d56bb18aa7f86068bb474afd59d
#
_entry.id   c9d33d56bb18aa7f86068bb474afd59d
#
_cell.length_a   1.000
_cell.length_b   1.000
_cell.length_c   1.000
_cell.angle_alpha   90.00
_cell.angle_beta   90.00
_cell.angle_gamma   90.00
#
_symmetry.space_group_name_H-M   'P 1'
#
loop_
_entity.id
_entity.type
_entity.pdbx_description
1 polymer ?
#
loop_
_entity_poly.entity_id
_entity_poly.type
_entity_poly.pdbx_seq_one_letter_code
_entity_poly.pdbx_strand_id
1 'polypeptide(L)'
;GRIFGGVGKNGNQRLTSYYKQHSPYHILSTLRNPDLKGFGIMLDIGDKEGTLCESNEELHRLLLERQIPHEWEVHSGGHDFACWNTALPKAFRFINEYFNGKRSGNSESSLPNETPFIQTANATVYYPEQAQGSTRKYPIIYVQGEINEQQQKVLVSQFHQMVDENKTWPAVLCFVKANTDLSETISDIEKQLSGIRGSQR
;
A
#
# COMPACT_ATOMS: atom_id res chain seq x y z
N GLY A 1 6.89 -7.62 -23.63
CA GLY A 1 6.10 -7.55 -24.85
C GLY A 1 6.17 -8.76 -25.77
N ARG A 2 7.32 -9.48 -25.88
CA ARG A 2 7.48 -10.62 -26.81
C ARG A 2 6.86 -11.93 -26.30
N ILE A 3 6.79 -12.14 -25.01
CA ILE A 3 6.28 -13.38 -24.39
C ILE A 3 4.80 -13.62 -24.72
N PHE A 4 4.01 -12.55 -24.81
CA PHE A 4 2.56 -12.63 -25.08
C PHE A 4 2.18 -12.15 -26.48
N GLY A 5 3.05 -12.31 -27.48
CA GLY A 5 2.79 -11.90 -28.85
C GLY A 5 3.13 -10.43 -29.18
N GLY A 6 3.73 -9.71 -28.23
CA GLY A 6 4.07 -8.29 -28.39
C GLY A 6 2.90 -7.36 -28.06
N VAL A 7 3.10 -6.06 -28.25
CA VAL A 7 2.08 -5.04 -27.96
C VAL A 7 1.52 -4.38 -29.24
N GLY A 8 2.08 -4.70 -30.42
CA GLY A 8 1.76 -4.02 -31.68
C GLY A 8 2.15 -2.55 -31.70
N LYS A 9 2.05 -1.90 -32.86
CA LYS A 9 2.38 -0.46 -33.01
C LYS A 9 1.52 0.44 -32.12
N ASN A 10 0.27 0.07 -31.87
CA ASN A 10 -0.70 0.86 -31.10
C ASN A 10 -1.18 0.15 -29.83
N GLY A 11 -0.43 -0.82 -29.32
CA GLY A 11 -0.83 -1.59 -28.13
C GLY A 11 -2.02 -2.54 -28.34
N ASN A 12 -2.57 -2.64 -29.54
CA ASN A 12 -3.78 -3.40 -29.85
C ASN A 12 -3.63 -4.92 -29.69
N GLN A 13 -2.40 -5.44 -29.71
CA GLN A 13 -2.12 -6.87 -29.47
C GLN A 13 -2.43 -7.30 -28.03
N ARG A 14 -2.50 -6.36 -27.09
CA ARG A 14 -2.96 -6.65 -25.72
C ARG A 14 -4.44 -7.04 -25.64
N LEU A 15 -5.20 -6.80 -26.70
CA LEU A 15 -6.61 -7.15 -26.78
C LEU A 15 -6.85 -8.53 -27.37
N THR A 16 -5.80 -9.25 -27.81
CA THR A 16 -5.93 -10.59 -28.39
C THR A 16 -6.39 -11.60 -27.34
N SER A 17 -7.09 -12.64 -27.78
CA SER A 17 -7.49 -13.77 -26.92
C SER A 17 -6.29 -14.44 -26.26
N TYR A 18 -5.20 -14.59 -27.00
CA TYR A 18 -3.94 -15.12 -26.47
C TYR A 18 -3.40 -14.29 -25.30
N TYR A 19 -3.32 -12.97 -25.45
CA TYR A 19 -2.89 -12.09 -24.35
C TYR A 19 -3.80 -12.22 -23.12
N LYS A 20 -5.10 -12.20 -23.33
CA LYS A 20 -6.09 -12.29 -22.24
C LYS A 20 -5.97 -13.62 -21.49
N GLN A 21 -5.75 -14.73 -22.19
CA GLN A 21 -5.58 -16.05 -21.57
C GLN A 21 -4.29 -16.18 -20.73
N HIS A 22 -3.29 -15.35 -20.99
CA HIS A 22 -1.97 -15.43 -20.34
C HIS A 22 -1.64 -14.21 -19.47
N SER A 23 -2.48 -13.22 -19.46
CA SER A 23 -2.31 -12.01 -18.62
C SER A 23 -2.79 -12.29 -17.20
N PRO A 24 -1.93 -12.15 -16.16
CA PRO A 24 -2.35 -12.32 -14.78
C PRO A 24 -3.58 -11.47 -14.41
N TYR A 25 -3.61 -10.23 -14.86
CA TYR A 25 -4.75 -9.33 -14.64
C TYR A 25 -6.06 -9.92 -15.20
N HIS A 26 -6.06 -10.40 -16.45
CA HIS A 26 -7.26 -10.97 -17.07
C HIS A 26 -7.65 -12.31 -16.43
N ILE A 27 -6.68 -13.15 -16.09
CA ILE A 27 -6.92 -14.41 -15.41
C ILE A 27 -7.58 -14.13 -14.05
N LEU A 28 -6.97 -13.30 -13.22
CA LEU A 28 -7.48 -12.95 -11.89
C LEU A 28 -8.83 -12.22 -11.95
N SER A 29 -9.11 -11.47 -13.02
CA SER A 29 -10.41 -10.80 -13.19
C SER A 29 -11.58 -11.80 -13.33
N THR A 30 -11.31 -13.05 -13.72
CA THR A 30 -12.32 -14.10 -13.89
C THR A 30 -12.36 -15.11 -12.74
N LEU A 31 -11.28 -15.20 -11.94
CA LEU A 31 -11.18 -16.12 -10.81
C LEU A 31 -11.95 -15.62 -9.58
N ARG A 32 -12.27 -16.55 -8.71
CA ARG A 32 -12.86 -16.30 -7.39
C ARG A 32 -11.94 -16.85 -6.30
N ASN A 33 -12.12 -16.38 -5.06
CA ASN A 33 -11.31 -16.83 -3.92
C ASN A 33 -11.25 -18.38 -3.80
N PRO A 34 -12.34 -19.16 -3.93
CA PRO A 34 -12.25 -20.62 -3.86
C PRO A 34 -11.35 -21.26 -4.91
N ASP A 35 -11.23 -20.65 -6.10
CA ASP A 35 -10.42 -21.18 -7.19
C ASP A 35 -8.92 -21.07 -6.90
N LEU A 36 -8.55 -20.19 -5.97
CA LEU A 36 -7.16 -19.92 -5.56
C LEU A 36 -6.80 -20.57 -4.22
N LYS A 37 -7.59 -21.54 -3.76
CA LYS A 37 -7.29 -22.28 -2.54
C LYS A 37 -5.93 -22.98 -2.69
N GLY A 38 -5.03 -22.67 -1.76
CA GLY A 38 -3.66 -23.22 -1.80
C GLY A 38 -2.64 -22.34 -2.56
N PHE A 39 -3.05 -21.17 -3.07
CA PHE A 39 -2.14 -20.17 -3.64
C PHE A 39 -1.81 -19.10 -2.62
N GLY A 40 -0.52 -18.76 -2.49
CA GLY A 40 -0.07 -17.54 -1.85
C GLY A 40 0.28 -16.51 -2.90
N ILE A 41 -0.17 -15.28 -2.74
CA ILE A 41 0.10 -14.16 -3.63
C ILE A 41 0.80 -13.08 -2.82
N MET A 42 1.95 -12.63 -3.28
CA MET A 42 2.65 -11.46 -2.77
C MET A 42 2.96 -10.54 -3.95
N LEU A 43 2.61 -9.28 -3.81
CA LEU A 43 2.94 -8.21 -4.74
C LEU A 43 3.89 -7.25 -4.03
N ASP A 44 5.06 -7.03 -4.61
CA ASP A 44 6.07 -6.13 -4.10
C ASP A 44 6.55 -5.23 -5.24
N ILE A 45 6.60 -3.91 -5.01
CA ILE A 45 6.93 -2.93 -6.04
C ILE A 45 7.61 -1.69 -5.47
N GLY A 46 8.55 -1.12 -6.22
CA GLY A 46 9.13 0.19 -5.92
C GLY A 46 8.23 1.34 -6.35
N ASP A 47 8.13 2.38 -5.53
CA ASP A 47 7.30 3.56 -5.78
C ASP A 47 7.77 4.42 -6.97
N LYS A 48 9.02 4.24 -7.40
CA LYS A 48 9.63 4.95 -8.54
C LYS A 48 9.59 4.17 -9.85
N GLU A 49 8.87 3.05 -9.89
CA GLU A 49 8.74 2.22 -11.10
C GLU A 49 7.68 2.72 -12.10
N GLY A 50 7.10 3.90 -11.89
CA GLY A 50 6.17 4.54 -12.82
C GLY A 50 4.98 3.67 -13.18
N THR A 51 4.80 3.40 -14.46
CA THR A 51 3.66 2.59 -14.97
C THR A 51 3.62 1.16 -14.45
N LEU A 52 4.73 0.59 -14.00
CA LEU A 52 4.74 -0.72 -13.36
C LEU A 52 4.10 -0.64 -11.98
N CYS A 53 4.38 0.41 -11.23
CA CYS A 53 3.74 0.65 -9.94
C CYS A 53 2.22 0.80 -10.11
N GLU A 54 1.78 1.63 -11.07
CA GLU A 54 0.36 1.82 -11.39
C GLU A 54 -0.34 0.50 -11.75
N SER A 55 0.29 -0.33 -12.59
CA SER A 55 -0.28 -1.63 -13.00
C SER A 55 -0.39 -2.61 -11.83
N ASN A 56 0.57 -2.61 -10.91
CA ASN A 56 0.52 -3.46 -9.73
C ASN A 56 -0.53 -2.96 -8.73
N GLU A 57 -0.75 -1.65 -8.65
CA GLU A 57 -1.86 -1.09 -7.87
C GLU A 57 -3.22 -1.50 -8.42
N GLU A 58 -3.39 -1.49 -9.74
CA GLU A 58 -4.63 -1.98 -10.36
C GLU A 58 -4.86 -3.47 -10.04
N LEU A 59 -3.78 -4.26 -10.08
CA LEU A 59 -3.85 -5.68 -9.72
C LEU A 59 -4.21 -5.87 -8.24
N HIS A 60 -3.57 -5.13 -7.35
CA HIS A 60 -3.88 -5.14 -5.92
C HIS A 60 -5.36 -4.78 -5.67
N ARG A 61 -5.87 -3.72 -6.29
CA ARG A 61 -7.29 -3.34 -6.20
C ARG A 61 -8.22 -4.45 -6.67
N LEU A 62 -7.89 -5.08 -7.79
CA LEU A 62 -8.67 -6.20 -8.31
C LEU A 62 -8.71 -7.37 -7.31
N LEU A 63 -7.58 -7.70 -6.69
CA LEU A 63 -7.51 -8.75 -5.67
C LEU A 63 -8.34 -8.42 -4.44
N LEU A 64 -8.34 -7.16 -3.99
CA LEU A 64 -9.21 -6.68 -2.90
C LEU A 64 -10.70 -6.81 -3.27
N GLU A 65 -11.11 -6.30 -4.43
CA GLU A 65 -12.49 -6.36 -4.91
C GLU A 65 -13.01 -7.81 -5.01
N ARG A 66 -12.12 -8.74 -5.33
CA ARG A 66 -12.41 -10.16 -5.44
C ARG A 66 -12.27 -10.93 -4.13
N GLN A 67 -11.89 -10.24 -3.05
CA GLN A 67 -11.64 -10.86 -1.74
C GLN A 67 -10.59 -12.00 -1.81
N ILE A 68 -9.60 -11.85 -2.70
CA ILE A 68 -8.49 -12.79 -2.87
C ILE A 68 -7.38 -12.40 -1.87
N PRO A 69 -7.05 -13.27 -0.91
CA PRO A 69 -5.99 -13.00 0.06
C PRO A 69 -4.64 -12.82 -0.64
N HIS A 70 -3.95 -11.75 -0.33
CA HIS A 70 -2.62 -11.46 -0.87
C HIS A 70 -1.86 -10.52 0.05
N GLU A 71 -0.56 -10.51 -0.06
CA GLU A 71 0.30 -9.50 0.54
C GLU A 71 0.62 -8.42 -0.49
N TRP A 72 0.58 -7.17 -0.05
CA TRP A 72 0.88 -6.01 -0.86
C TRP A 72 1.91 -5.14 -0.19
N GLU A 73 3.01 -4.89 -0.86
CA GLU A 73 4.05 -4.02 -0.36
C GLU A 73 4.52 -3.02 -1.41
N VAL A 74 4.66 -1.78 -0.99
CA VAL A 74 5.26 -0.71 -1.78
C VAL A 74 6.37 -0.08 -0.94
N HIS A 75 7.57 -0.07 -1.49
CA HIS A 75 8.72 0.53 -0.81
C HIS A 75 9.39 1.60 -1.69
N SER A 76 10.25 2.39 -1.09
CA SER A 76 10.95 3.40 -1.86
C SER A 76 12.03 2.78 -2.73
N GLY A 77 11.95 2.99 -4.04
CA GLY A 77 12.94 2.50 -4.99
C GLY A 77 12.43 2.40 -6.43
N GLY A 78 13.34 2.12 -7.33
CA GLY A 78 13.08 1.93 -8.76
C GLY A 78 13.32 0.50 -9.20
N HIS A 79 13.39 0.31 -10.52
CA HIS A 79 13.62 -1.00 -11.12
C HIS A 79 15.11 -1.36 -11.14
N ASP A 80 15.69 -1.55 -9.95
CA ASP A 80 17.12 -1.80 -9.77
C ASP A 80 17.42 -2.79 -8.62
N PHE A 81 18.67 -3.25 -8.58
CA PHE A 81 19.10 -4.22 -7.56
C PHE A 81 19.05 -3.68 -6.14
N ALA A 82 19.18 -2.39 -5.90
CA ALA A 82 19.12 -1.83 -4.56
C ALA A 82 17.70 -1.99 -3.99
N CYS A 83 16.69 -1.71 -4.82
CA CYS A 83 15.29 -1.93 -4.52
C CYS A 83 15.01 -3.42 -4.27
N TRP A 84 15.41 -4.28 -5.18
CA TRP A 84 15.16 -5.73 -5.08
C TRP A 84 15.85 -6.38 -3.89
N ASN A 85 17.06 -5.96 -3.53
CA ASN A 85 17.76 -6.46 -2.35
C ASN A 85 17.01 -6.15 -1.05
N THR A 86 16.23 -5.10 -1.02
CA THR A 86 15.36 -4.77 0.12
C THR A 86 14.11 -5.66 0.15
N ALA A 87 13.53 -5.95 -1.01
CA ALA A 87 12.34 -6.77 -1.17
C ALA A 87 12.58 -8.28 -0.97
N LEU A 88 13.68 -8.80 -1.50
CA LEU A 88 13.98 -10.23 -1.52
C LEU A 88 13.89 -10.93 -0.16
N PRO A 89 14.41 -10.40 0.96
CA PRO A 89 14.29 -11.06 2.26
C PRO A 89 12.84 -11.29 2.69
N LYS A 90 11.94 -10.35 2.38
CA LYS A 90 10.51 -10.47 2.66
C LYS A 90 9.86 -11.51 1.75
N ALA A 91 10.17 -11.48 0.46
CA ALA A 91 9.68 -12.46 -0.50
C ALA A 91 10.09 -13.90 -0.12
N PHE A 92 11.35 -14.11 0.28
CA PHE A 92 11.82 -15.41 0.74
C PHE A 92 11.14 -15.85 2.04
N ARG A 93 10.88 -14.92 2.95
CA ARG A 93 10.12 -15.22 4.18
C ARG A 93 8.70 -15.66 3.84
N PHE A 94 8.00 -14.88 3.01
CA PHE A 94 6.66 -15.23 2.52
C PHE A 94 6.62 -16.64 1.92
N ILE A 95 7.54 -16.96 1.01
CA ILE A 95 7.64 -18.27 0.37
C ILE A 95 7.87 -19.37 1.43
N ASN A 96 8.80 -19.16 2.34
CA ASN A 96 9.13 -20.14 3.39
C ASN A 96 7.95 -20.37 4.35
N GLU A 97 7.29 -19.33 4.79
CA GLU A 97 6.12 -19.42 5.67
C GLU A 97 4.96 -20.11 4.98
N TYR A 98 4.74 -19.81 3.71
CA TYR A 98 3.69 -20.41 2.91
C TYR A 98 3.89 -21.92 2.75
N PHE A 99 5.09 -22.37 2.34
CA PHE A 99 5.39 -23.79 2.15
C PHE A 99 5.45 -24.59 3.46
N ASN A 100 5.75 -23.94 4.57
CA ASN A 100 5.78 -24.60 5.88
C ASN A 100 4.44 -24.56 6.62
N GLY A 101 3.37 -24.08 5.99
CA GLY A 101 2.06 -23.95 6.61
C GLY A 101 2.02 -22.96 7.78
N LYS A 102 3.09 -22.22 7.98
CA LYS A 102 3.19 -21.13 8.96
C LYS A 102 2.64 -19.85 8.32
N ARG A 103 1.38 -19.86 7.95
CA ARG A 103 0.70 -18.63 7.64
C ARG A 103 0.58 -17.85 8.93
N SER A 104 1.37 -16.82 9.08
CA SER A 104 1.25 -15.83 10.14
C SER A 104 -0.06 -15.05 9.93
N GLY A 105 -1.16 -15.70 10.23
CA GLY A 105 -2.44 -15.05 10.38
C GLY A 105 -2.63 -14.63 11.82
N ASN A 106 -1.64 -14.11 12.47
CA ASN A 106 -1.63 -13.41 13.74
C ASN A 106 -0.16 -13.17 14.10
N SER A 107 0.49 -12.25 13.43
CA SER A 107 1.47 -11.50 14.17
C SER A 107 0.65 -10.76 15.22
N GLU A 108 0.78 -11.17 16.49
CA GLU A 108 0.59 -10.24 17.58
C GLU A 108 1.47 -9.04 17.22
N SER A 109 0.87 -8.04 16.59
CA SER A 109 1.52 -6.77 16.41
C SER A 109 1.73 -6.26 17.84
N SER A 110 2.93 -6.44 18.36
CA SER A 110 3.41 -5.53 19.37
C SER A 110 3.08 -4.17 18.81
N LEU A 111 2.13 -3.47 19.46
CA LEU A 111 1.70 -2.12 19.08
C LEU A 111 2.96 -1.34 18.71
N PRO A 112 3.17 -0.97 17.45
CA PRO A 112 4.32 -0.17 17.11
C PRO A 112 4.27 1.06 18.01
N ASN A 113 5.42 1.50 18.49
CA ASN A 113 5.50 2.77 19.22
C ASN A 113 5.24 3.87 18.19
N GLU A 114 3.96 4.04 17.85
CA GLU A 114 3.49 4.95 16.82
C GLU A 114 3.80 6.39 17.25
N THR A 115 4.92 6.88 16.74
CA THR A 115 5.32 8.26 16.96
C THR A 115 4.64 9.12 15.90
N PRO A 116 3.93 10.20 16.30
CA PRO A 116 3.34 11.09 15.31
C PRO A 116 4.43 11.72 14.45
N PHE A 117 4.20 11.72 13.14
CA PHE A 117 5.13 12.26 12.17
C PHE A 117 5.20 13.80 12.23
N ILE A 118 4.03 14.43 12.40
CA ILE A 118 3.88 15.87 12.59
C ILE A 118 2.98 16.09 13.79
N GLN A 119 3.39 17.01 14.66
CA GLN A 119 2.57 17.46 15.78
C GLN A 119 2.51 18.99 15.78
N THR A 120 1.30 19.53 15.73
CA THR A 120 1.01 20.96 15.76
C THR A 120 0.14 21.32 16.95
N ALA A 121 -0.12 22.60 17.15
CA ALA A 121 -1.05 23.06 18.18
C ALA A 121 -2.48 22.49 17.97
N ASN A 122 -2.88 22.27 16.72
CA ASN A 122 -4.25 21.95 16.32
C ASN A 122 -4.43 20.53 15.77
N ALA A 123 -3.36 19.83 15.43
CA ALA A 123 -3.43 18.50 14.82
C ALA A 123 -2.25 17.61 15.17
N THR A 124 -2.49 16.30 15.12
CA THR A 124 -1.48 15.25 15.19
C THR A 124 -1.58 14.38 13.94
N VAL A 125 -0.48 14.21 13.23
CA VAL A 125 -0.42 13.49 11.96
C VAL A 125 0.42 12.23 12.11
N TYR A 126 -0.16 11.10 11.79
CA TYR A 126 0.51 9.80 11.69
C TYR A 126 0.68 9.43 10.23
N TYR A 127 1.90 9.12 9.86
CA TYR A 127 2.27 8.78 8.49
C TYR A 127 2.50 7.27 8.41
N PRO A 128 1.92 6.56 7.44
CA PRO A 128 2.14 5.12 7.34
C PRO A 128 3.61 4.82 7.07
N GLU A 129 4.12 3.72 7.63
CA GLU A 129 5.52 3.33 7.51
C GLU A 129 5.93 3.22 6.03
N GLN A 130 5.05 2.67 5.20
CA GLN A 130 5.24 2.51 3.76
C GLN A 130 5.40 3.85 3.02
N ALA A 131 4.95 4.95 3.62
CA ALA A 131 5.05 6.28 3.03
C ALA A 131 6.33 7.02 3.40
N GLN A 132 7.07 6.52 4.40
CA GLN A 132 8.33 7.13 4.81
C GLN A 132 9.37 6.96 3.69
N GLY A 133 9.92 8.08 3.21
CA GLY A 133 10.86 8.09 2.08
C GLY A 133 10.21 7.88 0.70
N SER A 134 8.91 7.64 0.62
CA SER A 134 8.18 7.47 -0.63
C SER A 134 7.86 8.81 -1.30
N THR A 135 7.93 8.85 -2.63
CA THR A 135 7.49 9.99 -3.43
C THR A 135 6.00 9.94 -3.77
N ARG A 136 5.31 8.87 -3.39
CA ARG A 136 3.88 8.68 -3.65
C ARG A 136 3.02 9.64 -2.85
N LYS A 137 1.87 9.97 -3.43
CA LYS A 137 0.81 10.70 -2.73
C LYS A 137 -0.11 9.69 -2.06
N TYR A 138 -0.22 9.78 -0.75
CA TYR A 138 -1.18 9.01 0.04
C TYR A 138 -2.42 9.85 0.31
N PRO A 139 -3.61 9.25 0.34
CA PRO A 139 -4.81 9.95 0.81
C PRO A 139 -4.63 10.38 2.26
N ILE A 140 -5.26 11.49 2.64
CA ILE A 140 -5.25 11.98 4.01
C ILE A 140 -6.66 11.82 4.57
N ILE A 141 -6.76 11.15 5.71
CA ILE A 141 -8.01 10.99 6.45
C ILE A 141 -7.98 11.98 7.62
N TYR A 142 -8.84 12.96 7.59
CA TYR A 142 -9.00 13.92 8.67
C TYR A 142 -10.06 13.45 9.65
N VAL A 143 -9.69 13.34 10.92
CA VAL A 143 -10.57 12.97 12.02
C VAL A 143 -10.63 14.14 12.98
N GLN A 144 -11.77 14.84 13.04
CA GLN A 144 -11.96 15.97 13.95
C GLN A 144 -12.73 15.53 15.19
N GLY A 145 -12.21 15.85 16.38
CA GLY A 145 -12.88 15.52 17.63
C GLY A 145 -11.96 15.61 18.85
N GLU A 146 -12.56 15.38 20.02
CA GLU A 146 -11.83 15.25 21.28
C GLU A 146 -11.32 13.80 21.42
N ILE A 147 -10.21 13.50 20.77
CA ILE A 147 -9.58 12.19 20.81
C ILE A 147 -8.22 12.35 21.50
N ASN A 148 -8.07 11.72 22.66
CA ASN A 148 -6.82 11.77 23.40
C ASN A 148 -5.72 10.94 22.71
N GLU A 149 -4.47 11.14 23.11
CA GLU A 149 -3.30 10.49 22.50
C GLU A 149 -3.40 8.96 22.52
N GLN A 150 -3.89 8.36 23.59
CA GLN A 150 -4.05 6.91 23.69
C GLN A 150 -5.08 6.38 22.70
N GLN A 151 -6.19 7.09 22.53
CA GLN A 151 -7.21 6.76 21.55
C GLN A 151 -6.69 6.90 20.10
N GLN A 152 -5.91 7.95 19.84
CA GLN A 152 -5.25 8.14 18.54
C GLN A 152 -4.34 6.95 18.23
N LYS A 153 -3.47 6.54 19.14
CA LYS A 153 -2.58 5.39 18.99
C LYS A 153 -3.34 4.08 18.70
N VAL A 154 -4.45 3.85 19.43
CA VAL A 154 -5.30 2.67 19.18
C VAL A 154 -5.89 2.70 17.77
N LEU A 155 -6.44 3.84 17.33
CA LEU A 155 -7.01 3.98 16.00
C LEU A 155 -5.96 3.81 14.90
N VAL A 156 -4.77 4.40 15.07
CA VAL A 156 -3.65 4.25 14.15
C VAL A 156 -3.24 2.78 14.04
N SER A 157 -3.05 2.10 15.16
CA SER A 157 -2.69 0.69 15.19
C SER A 157 -3.74 -0.20 14.51
N GLN A 158 -5.02 0.02 14.80
CA GLN A 158 -6.11 -0.72 14.14
C GLN A 158 -6.15 -0.44 12.64
N PHE A 159 -5.91 0.80 12.23
CA PHE A 159 -5.87 1.16 10.82
C PHE A 159 -4.68 0.49 10.12
N HIS A 160 -3.48 0.50 10.72
CA HIS A 160 -2.31 -0.19 10.18
C HIS A 160 -2.54 -1.69 10.09
N GLN A 161 -3.15 -2.30 11.09
CA GLN A 161 -3.55 -3.70 11.01
C GLN A 161 -4.48 -3.97 9.82
N MET A 162 -5.45 -3.09 9.56
CA MET A 162 -6.33 -3.21 8.39
C MET A 162 -5.55 -3.08 7.07
N VAL A 163 -4.53 -2.22 7.01
CA VAL A 163 -3.64 -2.11 5.85
C VAL A 163 -2.83 -3.39 5.67
N ASP A 164 -2.22 -3.90 6.73
CA ASP A 164 -1.41 -5.12 6.70
C ASP A 164 -2.23 -6.37 6.32
N GLU A 165 -3.49 -6.39 6.74
CA GLU A 165 -4.45 -7.43 6.36
C GLU A 165 -5.06 -7.22 4.97
N ASN A 166 -4.59 -6.22 4.21
CA ASN A 166 -5.12 -5.83 2.89
C ASN A 166 -6.63 -5.53 2.87
N LYS A 167 -7.16 -5.04 3.98
CA LYS A 167 -8.58 -4.64 4.09
C LYS A 167 -8.82 -3.19 3.68
N THR A 168 -7.77 -2.37 3.65
CA THR A 168 -7.83 -0.97 3.25
C THR A 168 -6.50 -0.50 2.65
N TRP A 169 -6.51 0.66 2.02
CA TRP A 169 -5.32 1.32 1.49
C TRP A 169 -4.57 2.08 2.58
N PRO A 170 -3.23 2.15 2.52
CA PRO A 170 -2.48 3.02 3.40
C PRO A 170 -2.88 4.49 3.18
N ALA A 171 -3.05 5.21 4.28
CA ALA A 171 -3.40 6.62 4.29
C ALA A 171 -2.69 7.34 5.43
N VAL A 172 -2.52 8.65 5.28
CA VAL A 172 -2.09 9.54 6.36
C VAL A 172 -3.29 9.78 7.28
N LEU A 173 -3.15 9.54 8.57
CA LEU A 173 -4.19 9.86 9.56
C LEU A 173 -3.88 11.19 10.22
N CYS A 174 -4.80 12.12 10.13
CA CYS A 174 -4.69 13.46 10.71
C CYS A 174 -5.80 13.70 11.72
N PHE A 175 -5.44 13.72 13.02
CA PHE A 175 -6.36 14.00 14.10
C PHE A 175 -6.37 15.49 14.39
N VAL A 176 -7.50 16.14 14.14
CA VAL A 176 -7.71 17.59 14.32
C VAL A 176 -8.54 17.83 15.57
N LYS A 177 -8.14 18.79 16.42
CA LYS A 177 -8.88 19.14 17.62
C LYS A 177 -10.28 19.67 17.30
N ALA A 178 -11.25 19.36 18.18
CA ALA A 178 -12.67 19.62 17.95
C ALA A 178 -13.04 21.07 17.63
N ASN A 179 -12.41 22.02 18.27
CA ASN A 179 -12.80 23.44 18.21
C ASN A 179 -11.84 24.29 17.35
N THR A 180 -11.22 23.67 16.32
CA THR A 180 -10.32 24.37 15.40
C THR A 180 -10.97 24.57 14.05
N ASP A 181 -10.55 25.64 13.34
CA ASP A 181 -10.92 25.81 11.95
C ASP A 181 -10.29 24.69 11.09
N LEU A 182 -11.17 23.85 10.54
CA LEU A 182 -10.75 22.68 9.77
C LEU A 182 -10.06 23.09 8.47
N SER A 183 -10.55 24.15 7.80
CA SER A 183 -10.01 24.58 6.52
C SER A 183 -8.60 25.13 6.63
N GLU A 184 -8.36 25.93 7.67
CA GLU A 184 -7.02 26.48 7.95
C GLU A 184 -6.07 25.36 8.35
N THR A 185 -6.50 24.46 9.24
CA THR A 185 -5.68 23.33 9.70
C THR A 185 -5.32 22.38 8.56
N ILE A 186 -6.25 22.07 7.65
CA ILE A 186 -6.00 21.27 6.43
C ILE A 186 -4.93 21.93 5.57
N SER A 187 -5.09 23.24 5.30
CA SER A 187 -4.13 23.99 4.47
C SER A 187 -2.71 23.94 5.05
N ASP A 188 -2.58 24.11 6.36
CA ASP A 188 -1.30 24.07 7.06
C ASP A 188 -0.65 22.67 7.01
N ILE A 189 -1.43 21.62 7.25
CA ILE A 189 -0.93 20.25 7.20
C ILE A 189 -0.51 19.87 5.78
N GLU A 190 -1.29 20.19 4.76
CA GLU A 190 -0.94 19.92 3.37
C GLU A 190 0.33 20.64 2.95
N LYS A 191 0.54 21.86 3.41
CA LYS A 191 1.74 22.64 3.17
C LYS A 191 2.98 22.02 3.83
N GLN A 192 2.85 21.56 5.08
CA GLN A 192 3.93 20.86 5.77
C GLN A 192 4.27 19.51 5.08
N LEU A 193 3.27 18.72 4.73
CA LEU A 193 3.45 17.45 4.00
C LEU A 193 4.10 17.67 2.63
N SER A 194 3.76 18.75 1.92
CA SER A 194 4.38 19.12 0.64
C SER A 194 5.84 19.53 0.81
N GLY A 195 6.19 20.24 1.89
CA GLY A 195 7.55 20.61 2.23
C GLY A 195 8.45 19.42 2.50
N ILE A 196 7.94 18.42 3.18
CA ILE A 196 8.67 17.17 3.48
C ILE A 196 8.96 16.37 2.19
N ARG A 197 8.01 16.31 1.26
CA ARG A 197 8.20 15.68 -0.05
C ARG A 197 9.23 16.41 -0.92
N GLY A 198 9.35 17.74 -0.79
CA GLY A 198 10.30 18.58 -1.54
C GLY A 198 11.74 18.49 -1.05
N SER A 199 11.98 18.14 0.22
CA SER A 199 13.31 18.05 0.82
C SER A 199 14.03 16.71 0.57
N GLN A 200 13.36 15.76 -0.08
CA GLN A 200 13.90 14.44 -0.41
C GLN A 200 14.34 14.32 -1.89
N ARG A 201 14.57 15.44 -2.57
CA ARG A 201 15.12 15.47 -3.93
C ARG A 201 16.64 15.57 -3.92
#